data_7307ece39c3c25406de2c03eada85c9b
#
_entry.id   7307ece39c3c25406de2c03eada85c9b
#
_cell.length_a   1.000
_cell.length_b   1.000
_cell.length_c   1.000
_cell.angle_alpha   90.00
_cell.angle_beta   90.00
_cell.angle_gamma   90.00
#
_symmetry.space_group_name_H-M   'P 1'
#
loop_
_entity.id
_entity.type
_entity.pdbx_description
1 polymer ?
#
loop_
_entity_poly.entity_id
_entity_poly.type
_entity_poly.pdbx_seq_one_letter_code
_entity_poly.pdbx_strand_id
1 'polypeptide(L)'
;NIRCVFIYKFFLLATADIAWNALSRLYNCVHSYIQSKTNLYMKTHLIFLWFITFGVMACTSQPGINTGENKVEGDTIPVLDFASAIHKQVPDTFMWNSVARKITYIPLASSHLMDGHPVIEYLDDDMCIIMEGKSQWINCVDYKGNFLSTFRHVGNGPGEYVNLSSVVYHSKDSTIRIFDNGSYKHIIYNKQGKFLREISLADSEFNYLLHMQSDTYFFRGSFSKGKSEIIVTDTTLRVKFPILPFDSTADYITRGAIMLNTTGEECAPDICLFNHIYSDSVFLLTPDGLKLDFILRKGKYAPSLEDVKQFMKWNQYDPFIKGLFIKTFPGYYYLQYTYKEQVLGEIWSRKTNQIVSRSILTRPNQFTTLRGIRFRFPSGTVIRLLPDYISGNKIAFFIPADEAMGEIPGVKIREDDNPILMVMEL
;
A
#
# COMPACT_ATOMS: atom_id res chain seq x y z
N ASN A 1 -13.58 -18.56 -21.10
CA ASN A 1 -13.79 -18.92 -19.68
C ASN A 1 -12.57 -19.49 -18.95
N ILE A 2 -11.47 -19.80 -19.63
CA ILE A 2 -10.22 -20.30 -19.01
C ILE A 2 -9.09 -19.24 -19.11
N ARG A 3 -9.21 -18.24 -19.97
CA ARG A 3 -8.13 -17.26 -20.23
C ARG A 3 -8.00 -16.15 -19.17
N CYS A 4 -9.08 -15.68 -18.57
CA CYS A 4 -9.00 -14.62 -17.53
C CYS A 4 -8.43 -15.14 -16.19
N VAL A 5 -8.68 -16.40 -15.85
CA VAL A 5 -8.14 -17.04 -14.63
C VAL A 5 -6.60 -17.20 -14.71
N PHE A 6 -6.05 -17.30 -15.92
CA PHE A 6 -4.59 -17.44 -16.11
C PHE A 6 -3.84 -16.12 -15.87
N ILE A 7 -4.46 -14.97 -16.09
CA ILE A 7 -3.78 -13.67 -16.02
C ILE A 7 -3.62 -13.21 -14.57
N TYR A 8 -4.62 -13.43 -13.69
CA TYR A 8 -4.49 -13.14 -12.26
C TYR A 8 -3.51 -14.08 -11.54
N LYS A 9 -3.49 -15.36 -11.93
CA LYS A 9 -2.43 -16.29 -11.50
C LYS A 9 -1.05 -15.82 -11.95
N PHE A 10 -0.97 -15.23 -13.14
CA PHE A 10 0.30 -14.74 -13.67
C PHE A 10 0.77 -13.48 -12.93
N PHE A 11 -0.13 -12.62 -12.44
CA PHE A 11 0.25 -11.38 -11.76
C PHE A 11 0.63 -11.62 -10.29
N LEU A 12 -0.09 -12.47 -9.55
CA LEU A 12 0.33 -12.91 -8.21
C LEU A 12 1.53 -13.87 -8.27
N LEU A 13 1.60 -14.73 -9.27
CA LEU A 13 2.79 -15.54 -9.54
C LEU A 13 3.89 -14.71 -10.20
N ALA A 14 3.60 -13.73 -11.06
CA ALA A 14 4.61 -12.87 -11.64
C ALA A 14 5.13 -11.82 -10.64
N THR A 15 4.34 -11.31 -9.72
CA THR A 15 4.87 -10.51 -8.60
C THR A 15 5.58 -11.40 -7.58
N ALA A 16 5.11 -12.59 -7.30
CA ALA A 16 5.83 -13.58 -6.50
C ALA A 16 7.04 -14.13 -7.27
N ASP A 17 6.94 -14.40 -8.57
CA ASP A 17 8.05 -14.86 -9.41
C ASP A 17 9.02 -13.74 -9.78
N ILE A 18 8.59 -12.49 -9.92
CA ILE A 18 9.48 -11.33 -10.08
C ILE A 18 10.16 -11.04 -8.74
N ALA A 19 9.45 -11.08 -7.62
CA ALA A 19 10.04 -11.00 -6.29
C ALA A 19 10.92 -12.22 -6.00
N TRP A 20 10.51 -13.42 -6.37
CA TRP A 20 11.30 -14.66 -6.24
C TRP A 20 12.51 -14.68 -7.17
N ASN A 21 12.39 -14.25 -8.42
CA ASN A 21 13.52 -14.15 -9.35
C ASN A 21 14.46 -12.99 -8.99
N ALA A 22 13.94 -11.86 -8.49
CA ALA A 22 14.76 -10.79 -7.94
C ALA A 22 15.46 -11.23 -6.65
N LEU A 23 14.77 -11.91 -5.74
CA LEU A 23 15.32 -12.48 -4.51
C LEU A 23 16.30 -13.62 -4.79
N SER A 24 16.02 -14.50 -5.76
CA SER A 24 16.92 -15.56 -6.17
C SER A 24 18.19 -15.03 -6.87
N ARG A 25 18.08 -13.99 -7.68
CA ARG A 25 19.23 -13.29 -8.26
C ARG A 25 20.02 -12.54 -7.20
N LEU A 26 19.33 -11.91 -6.23
CA LEU A 26 19.97 -11.26 -5.08
C LEU A 26 20.65 -12.28 -4.20
N TYR A 27 20.03 -13.41 -3.89
CA TYR A 27 20.59 -14.52 -3.14
C TYR A 27 21.85 -15.08 -3.83
N ASN A 28 21.79 -15.31 -5.14
CA ASN A 28 22.94 -15.79 -5.90
C ASN A 28 24.08 -14.77 -5.99
N CYS A 29 23.78 -13.46 -6.11
CA CYS A 29 24.77 -12.40 -6.02
C CYS A 29 25.38 -12.29 -4.62
N VAL A 30 24.56 -12.35 -3.57
CA VAL A 30 25.04 -12.29 -2.17
C VAL A 30 25.82 -13.55 -1.82
N HIS A 31 25.38 -14.72 -2.24
CA HIS A 31 26.08 -15.98 -2.03
C HIS A 31 27.44 -16.01 -2.75
N SER A 32 27.50 -15.53 -4.00
CA SER A 32 28.74 -15.36 -4.76
C SER A 32 29.69 -14.34 -4.12
N TYR A 33 29.15 -13.22 -3.60
CA TYR A 33 29.89 -12.18 -2.90
C TYR A 33 30.45 -12.68 -1.54
N ILE A 34 29.64 -13.44 -0.80
CA ILE A 34 30.05 -14.05 0.47
C ILE A 34 31.12 -15.10 0.22
N GLN A 35 30.99 -15.97 -0.78
CA GLN A 35 32.04 -16.93 -1.13
C GLN A 35 33.33 -16.26 -1.57
N SER A 36 33.27 -15.13 -2.28
CA SER A 36 34.47 -14.39 -2.67
C SER A 36 35.16 -13.72 -1.49
N LYS A 37 34.43 -13.31 -0.44
CA LYS A 37 35.02 -12.72 0.79
C LYS A 37 35.48 -13.74 1.82
N THR A 38 34.84 -14.89 1.95
CA THR A 38 35.31 -15.94 2.90
C THR A 38 36.67 -16.49 2.52
N ASN A 39 37.05 -16.51 1.24
CA ASN A 39 38.39 -16.86 0.80
C ASN A 39 39.46 -15.79 1.14
N LEU A 40 39.07 -14.56 1.44
CA LEU A 40 39.96 -13.46 1.81
C LEU A 40 40.10 -13.31 3.33
N TYR A 41 39.07 -13.70 4.10
CA TYR A 41 39.07 -13.55 5.58
C TYR A 41 39.71 -14.67 6.35
N MET A 42 39.94 -15.85 5.76
CA MET A 42 40.61 -16.95 6.43
C MET A 42 42.14 -16.77 6.63
N LYS A 43 42.74 -15.70 6.10
CA LYS A 43 44.17 -15.43 6.28
C LYS A 43 44.52 -14.36 7.31
N THR A 44 43.54 -13.70 7.96
CA THR A 44 43.81 -12.58 8.89
C THR A 44 43.32 -12.78 10.32
N HIS A 45 42.70 -13.89 10.68
CA HIS A 45 42.17 -14.12 12.04
C HIS A 45 43.02 -14.93 13.00
N LEU A 46 44.33 -14.85 12.89
CA LEU A 46 45.24 -15.49 13.87
C LEU A 46 45.96 -14.48 14.78
N ILE A 47 45.58 -13.21 14.82
CA ILE A 47 46.30 -12.17 15.61
C ILE A 47 45.44 -11.39 16.60
N PHE A 48 44.13 -11.62 16.73
CA PHE A 48 43.28 -10.83 17.66
C PHE A 48 42.49 -11.67 18.67
N LEU A 49 43.22 -12.44 19.47
CA LEU A 49 42.68 -13.16 20.63
C LEU A 49 43.49 -12.79 21.90
N TRP A 50 43.53 -11.49 22.20
CA TRP A 50 44.02 -10.98 23.50
C TRP A 50 43.49 -9.56 23.69
N PHE A 51 42.41 -9.37 24.38
CA PHE A 51 41.95 -8.18 25.14
C PHE A 51 40.45 -8.20 25.30
N ILE A 52 39.92 -9.06 26.15
CA ILE A 52 38.63 -8.83 26.81
C ILE A 52 38.74 -9.38 28.23
N THR A 53 39.10 -8.55 29.18
CA THR A 53 38.63 -8.61 30.55
C THR A 53 38.68 -7.22 31.17
N PHE A 54 37.63 -6.90 31.90
CA PHE A 54 37.40 -5.72 32.75
C PHE A 54 36.61 -4.56 32.12
N GLY A 55 35.41 -4.40 32.66
CA GLY A 55 34.62 -3.19 32.59
C GLY A 55 33.17 -3.39 33.00
N VAL A 56 32.94 -3.49 34.31
CA VAL A 56 31.62 -3.64 34.97
C VAL A 56 30.89 -2.31 35.00
N MET A 57 29.60 -2.37 34.83
CA MET A 57 28.52 -1.44 35.27
C MET A 57 28.59 0.03 34.83
N ALA A 58 27.68 0.39 33.98
CA ALA A 58 26.91 1.62 34.12
C ALA A 58 25.52 1.42 33.53
N CYS A 59 24.51 1.40 34.40
CA CYS A 59 23.13 1.67 34.00
C CYS A 59 23.09 3.05 33.37
N THR A 60 22.80 3.13 32.07
CA THR A 60 22.33 4.37 31.46
C THR A 60 20.97 4.13 30.87
N SER A 61 20.02 4.83 31.44
CA SER A 61 18.68 5.06 30.97
C SER A 61 18.62 5.28 29.46
N GLN A 62 17.75 4.55 28.78
CA GLN A 62 17.36 4.86 27.41
C GLN A 62 16.90 6.31 27.34
N PRO A 63 17.32 7.07 26.32
CA PRO A 63 16.71 8.36 26.06
C PRO A 63 15.26 8.12 25.69
N GLY A 64 14.35 8.53 26.57
CA GLY A 64 12.92 8.55 26.31
C GLY A 64 12.67 9.35 25.04
N ILE A 65 11.94 8.76 24.11
CA ILE A 65 11.32 9.49 23.01
C ILE A 65 10.43 10.53 23.68
N ASN A 66 10.81 11.79 23.61
CA ASN A 66 9.96 12.90 23.98
C ASN A 66 8.80 12.94 22.98
N THR A 67 7.77 12.18 23.24
CA THR A 67 6.45 12.44 22.71
C THR A 67 5.96 13.68 23.43
N GLY A 68 6.05 14.83 22.76
CA GLY A 68 5.41 16.06 23.26
C GLY A 68 3.95 15.75 23.50
N GLU A 69 3.61 15.47 24.75
CA GLU A 69 2.22 15.36 25.22
C GLU A 69 1.59 16.75 25.17
N ASN A 70 1.04 17.12 24.02
CA ASN A 70 -0.06 18.04 24.01
C ASN A 70 -1.29 17.26 24.49
N LYS A 71 -1.53 17.25 25.80
CA LYS A 71 -2.80 16.84 26.38
C LYS A 71 -3.91 17.73 25.83
N VAL A 72 -4.59 17.23 24.81
CA VAL A 72 -5.96 17.62 24.51
C VAL A 72 -6.83 16.81 25.48
N GLU A 73 -7.45 17.48 26.42
CA GLU A 73 -8.44 16.87 27.34
C GLU A 73 -9.55 16.21 26.52
N GLY A 74 -9.75 14.89 26.68
CA GLY A 74 -11.03 14.23 26.45
C GLY A 74 -11.07 13.05 25.49
N ASP A 75 -10.14 12.86 24.55
CA ASP A 75 -10.25 11.75 23.59
C ASP A 75 -9.43 10.53 24.05
N THR A 76 -10.13 9.55 24.61
CA THR A 76 -9.53 8.22 24.84
C THR A 76 -9.19 7.58 23.49
N ILE A 77 -7.92 7.21 23.31
CA ILE A 77 -7.46 6.52 22.10
C ILE A 77 -8.29 5.24 21.89
N PRO A 78 -8.92 5.08 20.70
CA PRO A 78 -9.71 3.90 20.42
C PRO A 78 -8.88 2.62 20.50
N VAL A 79 -9.48 1.53 21.00
CA VAL A 79 -8.83 0.23 21.07
C VAL A 79 -9.71 -0.79 20.33
N LEU A 80 -9.20 -1.37 19.26
CA LEU A 80 -9.80 -2.50 18.57
C LEU A 80 -9.22 -3.80 19.15
N ASP A 81 -10.04 -4.59 19.84
CA ASP A 81 -9.60 -5.85 20.43
C ASP A 81 -9.64 -6.99 19.41
N PHE A 82 -8.68 -6.95 18.49
CA PHE A 82 -8.51 -7.91 17.42
C PHE A 82 -8.28 -9.33 17.95
N ALA A 83 -7.44 -9.47 18.99
CA ALA A 83 -7.11 -10.77 19.57
C ALA A 83 -8.35 -11.51 20.09
N SER A 84 -9.32 -10.78 20.67
CA SER A 84 -10.58 -11.37 21.10
C SER A 84 -11.56 -11.59 19.94
N ALA A 85 -11.44 -10.83 18.87
CA ALA A 85 -12.36 -10.89 17.73
C ALA A 85 -12.03 -12.00 16.72
N ILE A 86 -10.75 -12.36 16.56
CA ILE A 86 -10.28 -13.22 15.45
C ILE A 86 -11.00 -14.60 15.40
N HIS A 87 -11.42 -15.13 16.54
CA HIS A 87 -12.15 -16.41 16.61
C HIS A 87 -13.66 -16.26 16.79
N LYS A 88 -14.17 -15.03 16.91
CA LYS A 88 -15.62 -14.84 16.98
C LYS A 88 -16.24 -15.18 15.62
N GLN A 89 -17.38 -15.84 15.66
CA GLN A 89 -18.23 -15.99 14.47
C GLN A 89 -18.89 -14.64 14.19
N VAL A 90 -18.40 -13.94 13.18
CA VAL A 90 -18.96 -12.66 12.74
C VAL A 90 -19.55 -12.88 11.35
N PRO A 91 -20.87 -12.61 11.19
CA PRO A 91 -21.51 -12.84 9.90
C PRO A 91 -21.05 -11.82 8.85
N ASP A 92 -21.05 -12.27 7.60
CA ASP A 92 -20.77 -11.42 6.43
C ASP A 92 -22.02 -10.65 6.02
N THR A 93 -22.33 -9.58 6.75
CA THR A 93 -23.58 -8.82 6.58
C THR A 93 -23.40 -7.42 6.04
N PHE A 94 -22.19 -6.86 6.10
CA PHE A 94 -21.96 -5.51 5.61
C PHE A 94 -22.16 -5.43 4.09
N MET A 95 -22.77 -4.34 3.67
CA MET A 95 -22.95 -4.01 2.26
C MET A 95 -22.49 -2.58 2.01
N TRP A 96 -21.74 -2.36 0.95
CA TRP A 96 -21.30 -1.02 0.57
C TRP A 96 -22.47 -0.04 0.44
N ASN A 97 -23.62 -0.50 -0.07
CA ASN A 97 -24.83 0.32 -0.19
C ASN A 97 -25.31 0.91 1.14
N SER A 98 -25.02 0.25 2.28
CA SER A 98 -25.51 0.71 3.58
C SER A 98 -24.82 1.98 4.08
N VAL A 99 -23.69 2.36 3.51
CA VAL A 99 -22.94 3.57 3.88
C VAL A 99 -22.97 4.64 2.79
N ALA A 100 -23.43 4.30 1.59
CA ALA A 100 -23.48 5.22 0.47
C ALA A 100 -24.66 6.18 0.59
N ARG A 101 -24.40 7.48 0.46
CA ARG A 101 -25.42 8.53 0.26
C ARG A 101 -25.79 8.65 -1.21
N LYS A 102 -24.80 8.51 -2.08
CA LYS A 102 -24.96 8.60 -3.54
C LYS A 102 -24.03 7.60 -4.20
N ILE A 103 -24.51 6.99 -5.29
CA ILE A 103 -23.74 6.09 -6.14
C ILE A 103 -23.80 6.63 -7.57
N THR A 104 -22.65 6.83 -8.16
CA THR A 104 -22.50 7.28 -9.55
C THR A 104 -21.81 6.19 -10.34
N TYR A 105 -22.43 5.76 -11.43
CA TYR A 105 -21.83 4.83 -12.39
C TYR A 105 -21.32 5.61 -13.59
N ILE A 106 -20.08 5.43 -13.94
CA ILE A 106 -19.37 6.15 -14.98
C ILE A 106 -18.85 5.14 -16.01
N PRO A 107 -19.62 4.89 -17.09
CA PRO A 107 -19.12 4.10 -18.22
C PRO A 107 -17.98 4.82 -18.88
N LEU A 108 -16.82 4.21 -18.95
CA LEU A 108 -15.64 4.80 -19.57
C LEU A 108 -15.74 4.68 -21.09
N ALA A 109 -15.42 5.77 -21.80
CA ALA A 109 -15.50 5.83 -23.25
C ALA A 109 -14.58 4.79 -23.91
N SER A 110 -15.01 4.21 -25.03
CA SER A 110 -14.24 3.20 -25.79
C SER A 110 -13.16 3.84 -26.70
N SER A 111 -12.90 5.15 -26.60
CA SER A 111 -11.84 5.84 -27.34
C SER A 111 -10.44 5.37 -26.94
N HIS A 112 -10.30 4.84 -25.73
CA HIS A 112 -9.13 4.14 -25.24
C HIS A 112 -9.63 2.90 -24.47
N LEU A 113 -9.21 1.72 -24.90
CA LEU A 113 -9.52 0.49 -24.20
C LEU A 113 -8.39 0.22 -23.20
N MET A 114 -8.76 0.22 -21.91
CA MET A 114 -7.80 -0.04 -20.84
C MET A 114 -7.40 -1.51 -20.81
N ASP A 115 -6.13 -1.75 -20.58
CA ASP A 115 -5.62 -3.10 -20.40
C ASP A 115 -5.38 -3.44 -18.91
N GLY A 116 -5.65 -4.67 -18.57
CA GLY A 116 -5.30 -5.23 -17.27
C GLY A 116 -6.10 -4.67 -16.11
N HIS A 117 -5.43 -4.35 -15.00
CA HIS A 117 -6.05 -3.84 -13.78
C HIS A 117 -5.70 -2.36 -13.63
N PRO A 118 -6.65 -1.47 -13.96
CA PRO A 118 -6.47 -0.06 -13.71
C PRO A 118 -6.42 0.23 -12.20
N VAL A 119 -5.60 1.20 -11.81
CA VAL A 119 -5.47 1.69 -10.43
C VAL A 119 -5.90 3.15 -10.41
N ILE A 120 -6.74 3.51 -9.45
CA ILE A 120 -7.16 4.90 -9.24
C ILE A 120 -6.10 5.57 -8.37
N GLU A 121 -5.40 6.53 -8.92
CA GLU A 121 -4.35 7.29 -8.23
C GLU A 121 -4.86 8.60 -7.63
N TYR A 122 -5.94 9.13 -8.20
CA TYR A 122 -6.57 10.36 -7.74
C TYR A 122 -8.04 10.41 -8.13
N LEU A 123 -8.86 10.97 -7.26
CA LEU A 123 -10.28 11.19 -7.49
C LEU A 123 -10.75 12.44 -6.72
N ASP A 124 -11.28 13.44 -7.42
CA ASP A 124 -11.94 14.61 -6.83
C ASP A 124 -13.40 14.73 -7.32
N ASP A 125 -13.99 15.92 -7.35
CA ASP A 125 -15.36 16.15 -7.84
C ASP A 125 -15.43 16.28 -9.36
N ASP A 126 -14.33 16.54 -10.03
CA ASP A 126 -14.25 16.86 -11.45
C ASP A 126 -13.67 15.73 -12.28
N MET A 127 -12.69 15.01 -11.74
CA MET A 127 -11.91 14.03 -12.50
C MET A 127 -11.36 12.87 -11.67
N CYS A 128 -10.97 11.83 -12.40
CA CYS A 128 -10.22 10.70 -11.89
C CYS A 128 -8.92 10.55 -12.69
N ILE A 129 -7.82 10.22 -12.01
CA ILE A 129 -6.57 9.80 -12.67
C ILE A 129 -6.41 8.31 -12.46
N ILE A 130 -6.28 7.59 -13.57
CA ILE A 130 -6.19 6.14 -13.63
C ILE A 130 -4.83 5.77 -14.21
N MET A 131 -4.12 4.93 -13.52
CA MET A 131 -2.87 4.32 -13.97
C MET A 131 -3.15 2.89 -14.46
N GLU A 132 -2.62 2.53 -15.63
CA GLU A 132 -2.61 1.16 -16.11
C GLU A 132 -1.22 0.56 -15.89
N GLY A 133 -1.10 -0.26 -14.86
CA GLY A 133 0.21 -0.76 -14.42
C GLY A 133 0.96 -1.60 -15.45
N LYS A 134 0.25 -2.38 -16.29
CA LYS A 134 0.88 -3.25 -17.29
C LYS A 134 1.31 -2.48 -18.54
N SER A 135 0.43 -1.69 -19.12
CA SER A 135 0.67 -0.91 -20.32
C SER A 135 1.35 0.41 -20.03
N GLN A 136 1.36 0.82 -18.76
CA GLN A 136 1.97 2.06 -18.28
C GLN A 136 1.35 3.32 -18.90
N TRP A 137 0.04 3.32 -19.15
CA TRP A 137 -0.73 4.50 -19.51
C TRP A 137 -1.18 5.26 -18.26
N ILE A 138 -1.30 6.57 -18.42
CA ILE A 138 -1.93 7.47 -17.46
C ILE A 138 -3.10 8.15 -18.15
N ASN A 139 -4.28 7.99 -17.55
CA ASN A 139 -5.53 8.48 -18.09
C ASN A 139 -6.15 9.48 -17.11
N CYS A 140 -6.50 10.67 -17.60
CA CYS A 140 -7.37 11.60 -16.86
C CYS A 140 -8.79 11.47 -17.44
N VAL A 141 -9.75 11.18 -16.58
CA VAL A 141 -11.12 10.88 -16.97
C VAL A 141 -12.08 11.80 -16.22
N ASP A 142 -13.11 12.34 -16.90
CA ASP A 142 -14.19 13.11 -16.27
C ASP A 142 -15.31 12.21 -15.74
N TYR A 143 -16.23 12.78 -14.98
CA TYR A 143 -17.40 12.06 -14.45
C TYR A 143 -18.48 11.69 -15.50
N LYS A 144 -18.24 12.01 -16.78
CA LYS A 144 -19.03 11.52 -17.91
C LYS A 144 -18.38 10.31 -18.58
N GLY A 145 -17.19 9.91 -18.11
CA GLY A 145 -16.42 8.80 -18.67
C GLY A 145 -15.55 9.18 -19.86
N ASN A 146 -15.41 10.46 -20.18
CA ASN A 146 -14.54 10.90 -21.29
C ASN A 146 -13.09 10.94 -20.85
N PHE A 147 -12.18 10.45 -21.69
CA PHE A 147 -10.75 10.62 -21.51
C PHE A 147 -10.36 12.04 -21.88
N LEU A 148 -10.06 12.87 -20.85
CA LEU A 148 -9.58 14.25 -21.01
C LEU A 148 -8.16 14.29 -21.52
N SER A 149 -7.34 13.35 -21.09
CA SER A 149 -6.01 13.08 -21.63
C SER A 149 -5.62 11.64 -21.39
N THR A 150 -4.83 11.10 -22.30
CA THR A 150 -4.24 9.77 -22.23
C THR A 150 -2.82 9.86 -22.73
N PHE A 151 -1.83 9.46 -21.93
CA PHE A 151 -0.44 9.55 -22.33
C PHE A 151 0.40 8.40 -21.75
N ARG A 152 1.50 8.13 -22.46
CA ARG A 152 2.46 7.08 -22.13
C ARG A 152 3.84 7.50 -22.65
N HIS A 153 4.80 7.63 -21.75
CA HIS A 153 6.16 8.07 -22.06
C HIS A 153 7.18 7.05 -21.54
N VAL A 154 7.08 5.83 -22.04
CA VAL A 154 7.99 4.74 -21.61
C VAL A 154 9.29 4.82 -22.37
N GLY A 155 10.42 4.90 -21.65
CA GLY A 155 11.77 4.97 -22.20
C GLY A 155 12.78 5.44 -21.17
N ASN A 156 13.98 5.82 -21.63
CA ASN A 156 15.09 6.26 -20.78
C ASN A 156 15.48 7.74 -21.03
N GLY A 157 14.83 8.41 -21.96
CA GLY A 157 15.12 9.80 -22.31
C GLY A 157 14.60 10.81 -21.27
N PRO A 158 14.84 12.11 -21.51
CA PRO A 158 14.25 13.15 -20.69
C PRO A 158 12.72 13.12 -20.77
N GLY A 159 12.08 13.14 -19.60
CA GLY A 159 10.62 13.02 -19.51
C GLY A 159 10.07 11.64 -19.85
N GLU A 160 10.89 10.59 -19.86
CA GLU A 160 10.46 9.22 -20.03
C GLU A 160 10.70 8.43 -18.74
N TYR A 161 9.83 7.44 -18.46
CA TYR A 161 9.92 6.54 -17.32
C TYR A 161 10.07 5.09 -17.77
N VAL A 162 10.81 4.32 -16.98
CA VAL A 162 11.03 2.88 -17.22
C VAL A 162 9.95 2.05 -16.52
N ASN A 163 9.61 2.46 -15.28
CA ASN A 163 8.64 1.75 -14.47
C ASN A 163 7.73 2.74 -13.75
N LEU A 164 6.46 2.73 -14.11
CA LEU A 164 5.44 3.57 -13.51
C LEU A 164 5.11 3.03 -12.11
N SER A 165 5.83 3.51 -11.08
CA SER A 165 5.72 2.98 -9.71
C SER A 165 4.72 3.72 -8.85
N SER A 166 4.64 5.05 -8.99
CA SER A 166 3.70 5.90 -8.25
C SER A 166 3.34 7.11 -9.06
N VAL A 167 2.06 7.42 -9.11
CA VAL A 167 1.51 8.61 -9.76
C VAL A 167 0.76 9.43 -8.72
N VAL A 168 1.02 10.72 -8.64
CA VAL A 168 0.26 11.63 -7.78
C VAL A 168 -0.15 12.87 -8.56
N TYR A 169 -1.32 13.37 -8.24
CA TYR A 169 -1.80 14.63 -8.75
C TYR A 169 -1.61 15.73 -7.71
N HIS A 170 -0.92 16.78 -8.08
CA HIS A 170 -0.74 17.94 -7.25
C HIS A 170 -1.72 19.04 -7.68
N SER A 171 -2.79 19.20 -6.92
CA SER A 171 -3.93 20.06 -7.29
C SER A 171 -3.58 21.55 -7.36
N LYS A 172 -2.63 22.03 -6.54
CA LYS A 172 -2.25 23.45 -6.49
C LYS A 172 -1.66 23.98 -7.80
N ASP A 173 -0.85 23.18 -8.48
CA ASP A 173 -0.23 23.56 -9.75
C ASP A 173 -0.75 22.74 -10.93
N SER A 174 -1.74 21.89 -10.69
CA SER A 174 -2.38 21.04 -11.70
C SER A 174 -1.39 20.15 -12.46
N THR A 175 -0.42 19.58 -11.73
CA THR A 175 0.60 18.70 -12.32
C THR A 175 0.39 17.24 -11.95
N ILE A 176 0.75 16.35 -12.87
CA ILE A 176 0.88 14.90 -12.63
C ILE A 176 2.36 14.63 -12.41
N ARG A 177 2.63 13.96 -11.29
CA ARG A 177 4.00 13.68 -10.84
C ARG A 177 4.21 12.19 -10.74
N ILE A 178 5.24 11.70 -11.39
CA ILE A 178 5.60 10.28 -11.46
C ILE A 178 6.89 10.07 -10.69
N PHE A 179 6.91 9.02 -9.88
CA PHE A 179 8.11 8.51 -9.24
C PHE A 179 8.48 7.19 -9.91
N ASP A 180 9.56 7.23 -10.70
CA ASP A 180 10.06 6.07 -11.43
C ASP A 180 11.22 5.43 -10.68
N ASN A 181 10.96 4.28 -10.07
CA ASN A 181 11.99 3.52 -9.36
C ASN A 181 12.93 2.77 -10.32
N GLY A 182 12.55 2.61 -11.58
CA GLY A 182 13.38 1.95 -12.60
C GLY A 182 14.54 2.81 -13.04
N SER A 183 14.31 4.10 -13.26
CA SER A 183 15.35 5.07 -13.63
C SER A 183 15.73 6.04 -12.51
N TYR A 184 15.14 5.89 -11.32
CA TYR A 184 15.37 6.79 -10.18
C TYR A 184 15.11 8.25 -10.52
N LYS A 185 13.91 8.53 -11.05
CA LYS A 185 13.50 9.87 -11.46
C LYS A 185 12.18 10.28 -10.80
N HIS A 186 12.07 11.56 -10.49
CA HIS A 186 10.80 12.24 -10.24
C HIS A 186 10.50 13.11 -11.46
N ILE A 187 9.45 12.78 -12.20
CA ILE A 187 9.10 13.40 -13.48
C ILE A 187 7.78 14.15 -13.32
N ILE A 188 7.71 15.36 -13.84
CA ILE A 188 6.55 16.25 -13.70
C ILE A 188 5.99 16.57 -15.08
N TYR A 189 4.68 16.33 -15.23
CA TYR A 189 3.90 16.65 -16.43
C TYR A 189 2.75 17.59 -16.09
N ASN A 190 2.25 18.29 -17.08
CA ASN A 190 0.94 18.94 -16.96
C ASN A 190 -0.20 17.90 -17.12
N LYS A 191 -1.45 18.31 -16.93
CA LYS A 191 -2.64 17.44 -17.08
C LYS A 191 -2.76 16.79 -18.47
N GLN A 192 -2.20 17.38 -19.51
CA GLN A 192 -2.23 16.88 -20.88
C GLN A 192 -1.08 15.91 -21.19
N GLY A 193 -0.28 15.55 -20.19
CA GLY A 193 0.87 14.66 -20.35
C GLY A 193 2.09 15.33 -20.98
N LYS A 194 2.13 16.66 -21.11
CA LYS A 194 3.32 17.37 -21.61
C LYS A 194 4.37 17.40 -20.51
N PHE A 195 5.56 16.93 -20.82
CA PHE A 195 6.73 16.99 -19.94
C PHE A 195 7.07 18.43 -19.56
N LEU A 196 7.29 18.66 -18.27
CA LEU A 196 7.69 19.95 -17.73
C LEU A 196 9.13 19.94 -17.22
N ARG A 197 9.46 18.96 -16.35
CA ARG A 197 10.81 18.79 -15.79
C ARG A 197 10.96 17.44 -15.11
N GLU A 198 12.21 17.06 -14.85
CA GLU A 198 12.54 15.90 -14.03
C GLU A 198 13.62 16.23 -13.00
N ILE A 199 13.68 15.42 -11.94
CA ILE A 199 14.67 15.48 -10.86
C ILE A 199 15.22 14.09 -10.67
N SER A 200 16.55 13.94 -10.63
CA SER A 200 17.20 12.67 -10.35
C SER A 200 17.03 12.29 -8.87
N LEU A 201 16.71 11.03 -8.60
CA LEU A 201 16.64 10.42 -7.27
C LEU A 201 17.79 9.45 -7.02
N ALA A 202 18.77 9.34 -7.90
CA ALA A 202 19.82 8.33 -7.85
C ALA A 202 20.63 8.36 -6.55
N ASP A 203 20.81 9.55 -5.95
CA ASP A 203 21.55 9.74 -4.71
C ASP A 203 20.64 9.91 -3.48
N SER A 204 19.33 9.75 -3.65
CA SER A 204 18.38 9.90 -2.54
C SER A 204 18.47 8.75 -1.54
N GLU A 205 18.13 9.04 -0.27
CA GLU A 205 18.01 8.04 0.79
C GLU A 205 16.62 7.38 0.82
N PHE A 206 15.75 7.63 -0.16
CA PHE A 206 14.41 7.09 -0.25
C PHE A 206 14.18 6.33 -1.56
N ASN A 207 13.24 5.37 -1.53
CA ASN A 207 12.97 4.48 -2.66
C ASN A 207 11.73 4.89 -3.43
N TYR A 208 10.55 4.88 -2.80
CA TYR A 208 9.30 5.17 -3.48
C TYR A 208 8.37 6.00 -2.60
N LEU A 209 7.47 6.68 -3.27
CA LEU A 209 6.47 7.51 -2.62
C LEU A 209 5.42 6.63 -1.95
N LEU A 210 5.19 6.88 -0.66
CA LEU A 210 4.09 6.27 0.08
C LEU A 210 2.82 7.10 -0.07
N HIS A 211 2.98 8.43 0.06
CA HIS A 211 1.86 9.34 0.20
C HIS A 211 2.27 10.78 -0.11
N MET A 212 1.29 11.56 -0.55
CA MET A 212 1.43 13.01 -0.66
C MET A 212 0.24 13.67 0.03
N GLN A 213 0.52 14.58 0.95
CA GLN A 213 -0.50 15.41 1.59
C GLN A 213 -0.11 16.88 1.43
N SER A 214 -0.95 17.65 0.77
CA SER A 214 -0.67 19.04 0.42
C SER A 214 0.68 19.21 -0.29
N ASP A 215 1.64 19.92 0.28
CA ASP A 215 2.98 20.13 -0.26
C ASP A 215 4.04 19.26 0.44
N THR A 216 3.64 18.12 0.96
CA THR A 216 4.51 17.21 1.70
C THR A 216 4.46 15.82 1.10
N TYR A 217 5.64 15.27 0.80
CA TYR A 217 5.79 13.89 0.38
C TYR A 217 6.29 13.03 1.53
N PHE A 218 5.78 11.82 1.58
CA PHE A 218 6.19 10.77 2.49
C PHE A 218 6.76 9.62 1.67
N PHE A 219 8.04 9.39 1.82
CA PHE A 219 8.75 8.34 1.11
C PHE A 219 9.11 7.19 2.04
N ARG A 220 9.14 5.98 1.51
CA ARG A 220 9.90 4.90 2.13
C ARG A 220 11.38 5.19 2.04
N GLY A 221 12.07 5.10 3.17
CA GLY A 221 13.51 5.14 3.19
C GLY A 221 14.12 3.94 2.47
N SER A 222 15.26 4.15 1.85
CA SER A 222 16.01 3.06 1.24
C SER A 222 16.58 2.14 2.31
N PHE A 223 16.23 0.86 2.28
CA PHE A 223 16.77 -0.11 3.23
C PHE A 223 18.27 -0.36 3.06
N SER A 224 18.88 0.01 1.94
CA SER A 224 20.32 -0.08 1.69
C SER A 224 21.07 1.20 2.01
N LYS A 225 20.47 2.36 1.77
CA LYS A 225 21.09 3.69 1.92
C LYS A 225 20.46 4.53 3.02
N GLY A 226 19.15 4.34 3.26
CA GLY A 226 18.38 5.15 4.19
C GLY A 226 18.73 4.88 5.65
N LYS A 227 18.54 5.90 6.49
CA LYS A 227 18.71 5.85 7.95
C LYS A 227 17.37 5.75 8.67
N SER A 228 16.27 5.88 7.94
CA SER A 228 14.91 5.92 8.50
C SER A 228 13.93 5.21 7.59
N GLU A 229 12.87 4.66 8.17
CA GLU A 229 11.85 3.93 7.43
C GLU A 229 10.99 4.86 6.58
N ILE A 230 10.73 6.07 7.09
CA ILE A 230 9.96 7.09 6.40
C ILE A 230 10.78 8.38 6.35
N ILE A 231 10.79 9.02 5.21
CA ILE A 231 11.44 10.31 4.98
C ILE A 231 10.40 11.29 4.49
N VAL A 232 10.30 12.41 5.17
CA VAL A 232 9.37 13.50 4.85
C VAL A 232 10.10 14.59 4.10
N THR A 233 9.58 14.97 2.93
CA THR A 233 10.16 16.02 2.08
C THR A 233 9.13 17.05 1.69
N ASP A 234 9.59 18.19 1.22
CA ASP A 234 8.78 19.14 0.46
C ASP A 234 8.64 18.73 -1.02
N THR A 235 7.90 19.50 -1.80
CA THR A 235 7.67 19.24 -3.23
C THR A 235 8.92 19.46 -4.10
N THR A 236 10.01 19.99 -3.55
CA THR A 236 11.32 20.09 -4.20
C THR A 236 12.25 18.95 -3.82
N LEU A 237 11.72 17.95 -3.06
CA LEU A 237 12.43 16.79 -2.53
C LEU A 237 13.48 17.11 -1.48
N ARG A 238 13.42 18.31 -0.88
CA ARG A 238 14.26 18.64 0.28
C ARG A 238 13.70 17.93 1.50
N VAL A 239 14.55 17.13 2.17
CA VAL A 239 14.20 16.45 3.41
C VAL A 239 13.86 17.47 4.49
N LYS A 240 12.65 17.37 5.05
CA LYS A 240 12.21 18.14 6.21
C LYS A 240 12.66 17.47 7.49
N PHE A 241 12.32 16.18 7.65
CA PHE A 241 12.76 15.35 8.77
C PHE A 241 12.54 13.85 8.45
N PRO A 242 13.31 12.96 9.10
CA PRO A 242 13.07 11.53 9.06
C PRO A 242 12.08 11.12 10.15
N ILE A 243 11.34 10.04 9.88
CA ILE A 243 10.47 9.38 10.85
C ILE A 243 10.91 7.92 11.00
N LEU A 244 10.86 7.38 12.24
CA LEU A 244 11.23 6.00 12.54
C LEU A 244 12.64 5.66 12.05
N PRO A 245 13.67 6.18 12.73
CA PRO A 245 15.04 5.85 12.36
C PRO A 245 15.28 4.34 12.49
N PHE A 246 15.96 3.75 11.50
CA PHE A 246 16.44 2.39 11.63
C PHE A 246 17.47 2.29 12.73
N ASP A 247 17.48 1.16 13.43
CA ASP A 247 18.61 0.83 14.28
C ASP A 247 19.90 0.85 13.45
N SER A 248 20.89 1.59 13.93
CA SER A 248 22.19 1.72 13.24
C SER A 248 22.92 0.37 13.09
N THR A 249 22.58 -0.61 13.94
CA THR A 249 23.12 -1.97 13.90
C THR A 249 22.32 -2.91 13.01
N ALA A 250 21.13 -2.51 12.56
CA ALA A 250 20.30 -3.31 11.69
C ALA A 250 20.98 -3.48 10.32
N ASP A 251 21.11 -4.72 9.90
CA ASP A 251 21.64 -5.04 8.58
C ASP A 251 20.60 -4.77 7.47
N TYR A 252 21.03 -4.85 6.23
CA TYR A 252 20.20 -4.67 5.04
C TYR A 252 18.99 -5.61 5.01
N ILE A 253 19.17 -6.89 5.38
CA ILE A 253 18.10 -7.90 5.35
C ILE A 253 17.04 -7.57 6.41
N THR A 254 17.47 -7.22 7.62
CA THR A 254 16.57 -6.84 8.72
C THR A 254 15.75 -5.61 8.37
N ARG A 255 16.38 -4.58 7.79
CA ARG A 255 15.66 -3.37 7.32
C ARG A 255 14.62 -3.72 6.27
N GLY A 256 14.97 -4.55 5.28
CA GLY A 256 14.04 -5.01 4.27
C GLY A 256 12.86 -5.79 4.86
N ALA A 257 13.11 -6.67 5.83
CA ALA A 257 12.06 -7.41 6.52
C ALA A 257 11.07 -6.50 7.27
N ILE A 258 11.58 -5.49 7.97
CA ILE A 258 10.76 -4.50 8.66
C ILE A 258 9.88 -3.74 7.66
N MET A 259 10.45 -3.26 6.56
CA MET A 259 9.73 -2.51 5.54
C MET A 259 8.63 -3.33 4.87
N LEU A 260 8.90 -4.61 4.54
CA LEU A 260 7.93 -5.50 3.91
C LEU A 260 6.75 -5.88 4.83
N ASN A 261 6.93 -5.77 6.15
CA ASN A 261 5.91 -6.11 7.14
C ASN A 261 5.30 -4.86 7.81
N THR A 262 5.23 -3.76 7.08
CA THR A 262 4.62 -2.50 7.53
C THR A 262 3.41 -2.20 6.66
N THR A 263 2.31 -1.76 7.27
CA THR A 263 1.18 -1.19 6.52
C THR A 263 1.53 0.22 6.04
N GLY A 264 0.80 0.75 5.07
CA GLY A 264 0.99 2.12 4.60
C GLY A 264 1.24 2.23 3.10
N GLU A 265 1.17 1.11 2.36
CA GLU A 265 1.29 1.13 0.89
C GLU A 265 0.01 1.61 0.19
N GLU A 266 -1.11 1.63 0.91
CA GLU A 266 -2.41 2.06 0.38
C GLU A 266 -2.88 3.32 1.12
N CYS A 267 -2.14 4.40 0.93
CA CYS A 267 -2.53 5.70 1.47
C CYS A 267 -3.57 6.37 0.57
N ALA A 268 -4.68 6.77 1.15
CA ALA A 268 -5.60 7.70 0.48
C ALA A 268 -4.97 9.11 0.42
N PRO A 269 -5.36 9.98 -0.51
CA PRO A 269 -4.79 11.32 -0.63
C PRO A 269 -4.81 12.16 0.66
N ASP A 270 -5.78 11.88 1.55
CA ASP A 270 -5.94 12.65 2.78
C ASP A 270 -5.47 11.91 4.02
N ILE A 271 -5.36 10.58 3.97
CA ILE A 271 -5.12 9.72 5.13
C ILE A 271 -4.17 8.60 4.76
N CYS A 272 -3.03 8.58 5.42
CA CYS A 272 -2.11 7.44 5.36
C CYS A 272 -1.93 6.86 6.76
N LEU A 273 -2.42 5.63 6.95
CA LEU A 273 -2.23 4.88 8.18
C LEU A 273 -0.93 4.08 8.11
N PHE A 274 -0.18 4.12 9.21
CA PHE A 274 1.09 3.42 9.34
C PHE A 274 1.06 2.48 10.53
N ASN A 275 1.45 1.24 10.34
CA ASN A 275 1.55 0.23 11.40
C ASN A 275 2.64 -0.78 11.07
N HIS A 276 3.47 -1.11 12.04
CA HIS A 276 4.28 -2.31 11.97
C HIS A 276 3.45 -3.54 12.35
N ILE A 277 3.58 -4.63 11.62
CA ILE A 277 2.83 -5.85 11.89
C ILE A 277 3.07 -6.38 13.31
N TYR A 278 4.25 -6.14 13.86
CA TYR A 278 4.64 -6.53 15.23
C TYR A 278 4.21 -5.52 16.30
N SER A 279 3.65 -4.36 15.94
CA SER A 279 3.19 -3.33 16.88
C SER A 279 1.68 -3.22 16.88
N ASP A 280 1.08 -3.03 18.05
CA ASP A 280 -0.36 -2.76 18.19
C ASP A 280 -0.73 -1.32 17.85
N SER A 281 0.23 -0.39 17.83
CA SER A 281 -0.02 1.03 17.53
C SER A 281 -0.25 1.25 16.05
N VAL A 282 -1.34 1.91 15.71
CA VAL A 282 -1.65 2.38 14.35
C VAL A 282 -1.57 3.90 14.35
N PHE A 283 -0.72 4.44 13.51
CA PHE A 283 -0.45 5.86 13.42
C PHE A 283 -1.03 6.46 12.15
N LEU A 284 -1.48 7.70 12.27
CA LEU A 284 -1.75 8.56 11.14
C LEU A 284 -0.46 9.30 10.75
N LEU A 285 -0.09 9.21 9.50
CA LEU A 285 1.01 9.98 8.93
C LEU A 285 0.52 11.42 8.67
N THR A 286 1.20 12.41 9.24
CA THR A 286 0.87 13.82 9.07
C THR A 286 2.11 14.62 8.65
N PRO A 287 1.94 15.83 8.07
CA PRO A 287 3.08 16.70 7.76
C PRO A 287 3.99 17.03 8.95
N ASP A 288 3.49 16.86 10.18
CA ASP A 288 4.21 17.14 11.42
C ASP A 288 4.79 15.85 12.07
N GLY A 289 4.52 14.67 11.50
CA GLY A 289 5.01 13.40 12.01
C GLY A 289 3.94 12.33 12.15
N LEU A 290 4.18 11.37 13.03
CA LEU A 290 3.23 10.29 13.35
C LEU A 290 2.33 10.72 14.52
N LYS A 291 1.01 10.63 14.30
CA LYS A 291 0.01 10.79 15.35
C LYS A 291 -0.65 9.42 15.60
N LEU A 292 -0.68 8.97 16.86
CA LEU A 292 -1.38 7.74 17.22
C LEU A 292 -2.88 7.91 16.94
N ASP A 293 -3.44 7.05 16.07
CA ASP A 293 -4.86 7.06 15.68
C ASP A 293 -5.65 6.08 16.56
N PHE A 294 -5.20 4.83 16.62
CA PHE A 294 -5.83 3.81 17.48
C PHE A 294 -4.85 2.68 17.84
N ILE A 295 -5.27 1.83 18.77
CA ILE A 295 -4.57 0.59 19.13
C ILE A 295 -5.31 -0.60 18.52
N LEU A 296 -4.62 -1.39 17.71
CA LEU A 296 -5.09 -2.69 17.20
C LEU A 296 -4.49 -3.80 18.07
N ARG A 297 -5.18 -4.19 19.16
CA ARG A 297 -4.68 -5.20 20.10
C ARG A 297 -4.64 -6.57 19.43
N LYS A 298 -3.50 -6.96 18.89
CA LYS A 298 -3.29 -8.23 18.19
C LYS A 298 -2.88 -9.38 19.11
N GLY A 299 -2.27 -9.06 20.26
CA GLY A 299 -1.81 -10.07 21.23
C GLY A 299 -0.89 -11.11 20.58
N LYS A 300 -1.13 -12.39 20.86
CA LYS A 300 -0.33 -13.50 20.31
C LYS A 300 -0.43 -13.69 18.78
N TYR A 301 -1.28 -12.94 18.11
CA TYR A 301 -1.42 -12.98 16.64
C TYR A 301 -0.54 -11.95 15.93
N ALA A 302 0.14 -11.07 16.67
CA ALA A 302 1.24 -10.28 16.11
C ALA A 302 2.53 -11.10 16.14
N PRO A 303 3.35 -11.11 15.06
CA PRO A 303 4.69 -11.64 15.15
C PRO A 303 5.53 -10.76 16.10
N SER A 304 6.54 -11.31 16.72
CA SER A 304 7.56 -10.51 17.40
C SER A 304 8.49 -9.84 16.38
N LEU A 305 9.26 -8.85 16.81
CA LEU A 305 10.29 -8.26 15.95
C LEU A 305 11.31 -9.32 15.47
N GLU A 306 11.62 -10.30 16.30
CA GLU A 306 12.52 -11.41 15.94
C GLU A 306 11.89 -12.32 14.87
N ASP A 307 10.59 -12.59 14.97
CA ASP A 307 9.87 -13.31 13.90
C ASP A 307 9.92 -12.53 12.59
N VAL A 308 9.72 -11.19 12.63
CA VAL A 308 9.80 -10.34 11.44
C VAL A 308 11.18 -10.41 10.77
N LYS A 309 12.27 -10.45 11.53
CA LYS A 309 13.62 -10.64 11.00
C LYS A 309 13.78 -11.97 10.26
N GLN A 310 12.95 -12.95 10.57
CA GLN A 310 12.94 -14.28 9.96
C GLN A 310 11.77 -14.49 9.00
N PHE A 311 11.12 -13.43 8.50
CA PHE A 311 9.91 -13.50 7.68
C PHE A 311 10.03 -14.43 6.46
N MET A 312 11.23 -14.62 5.89
CA MET A 312 11.49 -15.55 4.79
C MET A 312 11.25 -17.02 5.18
N LYS A 313 11.20 -17.33 6.48
CA LYS A 313 10.92 -18.68 6.99
C LYS A 313 9.45 -18.86 7.35
N TRP A 314 8.65 -17.81 7.21
CA TRP A 314 7.22 -17.89 7.55
C TRP A 314 6.49 -18.86 6.63
N ASN A 315 5.56 -19.58 7.20
CA ASN A 315 4.70 -20.51 6.49
C ASN A 315 3.23 -20.29 6.89
N GLN A 316 2.32 -20.97 6.21
CA GLN A 316 0.87 -20.84 6.40
C GLN A 316 0.38 -21.27 7.79
N TYR A 317 1.16 -22.07 8.52
CA TYR A 317 0.80 -22.60 9.85
C TYR A 317 1.24 -21.70 10.99
N ASP A 318 1.99 -20.65 10.72
CA ASP A 318 2.39 -19.71 11.77
C ASP A 318 1.16 -19.11 12.46
N PRO A 319 1.20 -18.91 13.78
CA PRO A 319 0.04 -18.52 14.56
C PRO A 319 -0.35 -17.05 14.37
N PHE A 320 0.46 -16.24 13.73
CA PHE A 320 0.24 -14.80 13.59
C PHE A 320 -0.33 -14.39 12.23
N ILE A 321 -0.86 -13.19 12.18
CA ILE A 321 -1.40 -12.60 10.96
C ILE A 321 -0.28 -12.14 10.02
N LYS A 322 -0.58 -12.09 8.72
CA LYS A 322 0.36 -11.67 7.66
C LYS A 322 -0.34 -10.71 6.72
N GLY A 323 0.44 -9.82 6.09
CA GLY A 323 -0.09 -8.91 5.06
C GLY A 323 -1.27 -8.08 5.58
N LEU A 324 -1.09 -7.40 6.72
CA LEU A 324 -2.13 -6.55 7.29
C LEU A 324 -2.21 -5.22 6.52
N PHE A 325 -3.38 -4.94 5.96
CA PHE A 325 -3.72 -3.66 5.35
C PHE A 325 -4.85 -3.01 6.15
N ILE A 326 -4.74 -1.71 6.37
CA ILE A 326 -5.71 -0.95 7.15
C ILE A 326 -6.11 0.28 6.35
N LYS A 327 -7.42 0.36 6.02
CA LYS A 327 -8.02 1.55 5.42
C LYS A 327 -9.07 2.14 6.36
N THR A 328 -9.35 3.42 6.25
CA THR A 328 -10.39 4.08 7.02
C THR A 328 -11.34 4.84 6.09
N PHE A 329 -12.61 4.83 6.44
CA PHE A 329 -13.66 5.63 5.81
C PHE A 329 -14.67 6.09 6.87
N PRO A 330 -15.55 7.04 6.60
CA PRO A 330 -16.45 7.59 7.60
C PRO A 330 -17.19 6.54 8.40
N GLY A 331 -16.96 6.53 9.69
CA GLY A 331 -17.59 5.61 10.64
C GLY A 331 -16.96 4.23 10.78
N TYR A 332 -15.98 3.87 9.94
CA TYR A 332 -15.45 2.51 9.92
C TYR A 332 -13.94 2.44 9.68
N TYR A 333 -13.35 1.30 10.11
CA TYR A 333 -12.08 0.80 9.63
C TYR A 333 -12.32 -0.45 8.80
N TYR A 334 -11.57 -0.60 7.72
CA TYR A 334 -11.46 -1.82 6.94
C TYR A 334 -10.08 -2.44 7.19
N LEU A 335 -10.05 -3.67 7.67
CA LEU A 335 -8.86 -4.46 7.88
C LEU A 335 -8.84 -5.63 6.90
N GLN A 336 -7.75 -5.79 6.16
CA GLN A 336 -7.50 -6.96 5.33
C GLN A 336 -6.21 -7.62 5.79
N TYR A 337 -6.23 -8.94 5.99
CA TYR A 337 -5.07 -9.68 6.46
C TYR A 337 -5.17 -11.16 6.08
N THR A 338 -4.01 -11.85 6.08
CA THR A 338 -3.95 -13.29 5.92
C THR A 338 -3.81 -13.96 7.28
N TYR A 339 -4.65 -14.95 7.54
CA TYR A 339 -4.57 -15.80 8.72
C TYR A 339 -4.94 -17.23 8.35
N LYS A 340 -4.06 -18.20 8.65
CA LYS A 340 -4.26 -19.63 8.35
C LYS A 340 -4.78 -19.87 6.92
N GLU A 341 -4.01 -19.52 5.92
CA GLU A 341 -4.32 -19.73 4.49
C GLU A 341 -5.55 -18.96 3.96
N GLN A 342 -6.20 -18.16 4.77
CA GLN A 342 -7.35 -17.35 4.35
C GLN A 342 -6.98 -15.87 4.33
N VAL A 343 -7.38 -15.18 3.28
CA VAL A 343 -7.42 -13.72 3.29
C VAL A 343 -8.78 -13.31 3.83
N LEU A 344 -8.76 -12.52 4.87
CA LEU A 344 -9.94 -12.05 5.58
C LEU A 344 -10.08 -10.54 5.39
N GLY A 345 -11.31 -10.08 5.20
CA GLY A 345 -11.68 -8.67 5.22
C GLY A 345 -12.64 -8.40 6.38
N GLU A 346 -12.34 -7.41 7.19
CA GLU A 346 -13.15 -7.05 8.35
C GLU A 346 -13.56 -5.59 8.32
N ILE A 347 -14.79 -5.33 8.69
CA ILE A 347 -15.31 -3.98 8.95
C ILE A 347 -15.45 -3.79 10.44
N TRP A 348 -14.84 -2.75 10.97
CA TRP A 348 -14.92 -2.35 12.36
C TRP A 348 -15.59 -0.99 12.49
N SER A 349 -16.56 -0.88 13.40
CA SER A 349 -17.23 0.40 13.69
C SER A 349 -16.33 1.30 14.54
N ARG A 350 -16.08 2.52 14.07
CA ARG A 350 -15.35 3.53 14.85
C ARG A 350 -16.13 4.03 16.06
N LYS A 351 -17.48 3.94 16.01
CA LYS A 351 -18.34 4.35 17.13
C LYS A 351 -18.27 3.40 18.30
N THR A 352 -18.17 2.09 18.05
CA THR A 352 -18.24 1.06 19.10
C THR A 352 -16.93 0.33 19.33
N ASN A 353 -15.94 0.52 18.45
CA ASN A 353 -14.68 -0.22 18.40
C ASN A 353 -14.88 -1.74 18.31
N GLN A 354 -15.99 -2.18 17.70
CA GLN A 354 -16.34 -3.58 17.53
C GLN A 354 -16.36 -3.97 16.06
N ILE A 355 -16.01 -5.24 15.79
CA ILE A 355 -16.16 -5.82 14.46
C ILE A 355 -17.66 -5.98 14.14
N VAL A 356 -18.07 -5.52 12.96
CA VAL A 356 -19.47 -5.57 12.49
C VAL A 356 -19.67 -6.57 11.35
N SER A 357 -18.63 -6.88 10.60
CA SER A 357 -18.70 -7.87 9.51
C SER A 357 -17.33 -8.48 9.23
N ARG A 358 -17.32 -9.77 8.88
CA ARG A 358 -16.12 -10.47 8.39
C ARG A 358 -16.44 -11.22 7.12
N SER A 359 -15.65 -10.98 6.08
CA SER A 359 -15.72 -11.67 4.80
C SER A 359 -14.48 -12.53 4.61
N ILE A 360 -14.63 -13.75 4.10
CA ILE A 360 -13.52 -14.56 3.60
C ILE A 360 -13.29 -14.14 2.15
N LEU A 361 -12.16 -13.51 1.89
CA LEU A 361 -11.81 -12.99 0.56
C LEU A 361 -11.23 -14.08 -0.35
N THR A 362 -10.53 -15.07 0.23
CA THR A 362 -10.03 -16.25 -0.52
C THR A 362 -10.36 -17.50 0.26
N ARG A 363 -10.53 -18.63 -0.44
CA ARG A 363 -10.58 -19.97 0.17
C ARG A 363 -9.22 -20.66 0.06
N PRO A 364 -8.88 -21.58 0.96
CA PRO A 364 -7.71 -22.43 0.83
C PRO A 364 -7.66 -23.06 -0.57
N ASN A 365 -6.51 -23.06 -1.20
CA ASN A 365 -6.28 -23.58 -2.56
C ASN A 365 -7.04 -22.88 -3.71
N GLN A 366 -7.71 -21.76 -3.45
CA GLN A 366 -8.37 -20.95 -4.47
C GLN A 366 -7.75 -19.55 -4.48
N PHE A 367 -6.49 -19.43 -4.88
CA PHE A 367 -5.75 -18.16 -4.96
C PHE A 367 -6.27 -17.18 -6.02
N THR A 368 -7.36 -17.48 -6.69
CA THR A 368 -7.74 -16.80 -7.92
C THR A 368 -8.93 -15.85 -7.80
N THR A 369 -9.59 -15.76 -6.66
CA THR A 369 -10.76 -14.87 -6.55
C THR A 369 -10.75 -14.18 -5.18
N LEU A 370 -10.20 -12.98 -5.13
CA LEU A 370 -10.45 -12.06 -4.03
C LEU A 370 -11.93 -11.69 -4.09
N ARG A 371 -12.70 -12.22 -3.14
CA ARG A 371 -14.09 -11.84 -2.95
C ARG A 371 -14.12 -10.62 -2.04
N GLY A 372 -14.51 -9.48 -2.57
CA GLY A 372 -14.70 -8.26 -1.79
C GLY A 372 -15.89 -8.31 -0.83
N ILE A 373 -16.28 -7.15 -0.40
CA ILE A 373 -17.48 -6.90 0.40
C ILE A 373 -18.70 -6.82 -0.54
N ARG A 374 -19.86 -7.18 -0.03
CA ARG A 374 -21.11 -7.25 -0.81
C ARG A 374 -21.55 -5.86 -1.27
N PHE A 375 -21.98 -5.82 -2.51
CA PHE A 375 -22.63 -4.65 -3.14
C PHE A 375 -23.87 -5.12 -3.90
N ARG A 376 -24.95 -4.36 -3.84
CA ARG A 376 -26.21 -4.66 -4.54
C ARG A 376 -26.44 -3.65 -5.66
N PHE A 377 -26.58 -4.14 -6.89
CA PHE A 377 -26.99 -3.33 -8.02
C PHE A 377 -28.44 -2.86 -7.94
N PRO A 378 -28.85 -1.82 -8.71
CA PRO A 378 -30.25 -1.42 -8.84
C PRO A 378 -31.18 -2.53 -9.32
N SER A 379 -30.70 -3.47 -10.12
CA SER A 379 -31.43 -4.69 -10.55
C SER A 379 -31.78 -5.63 -9.40
N GLY A 380 -31.05 -5.55 -8.28
CA GLY A 380 -31.14 -6.46 -7.15
C GLY A 380 -30.03 -7.48 -7.07
N THR A 381 -29.27 -7.68 -8.13
CA THR A 381 -28.10 -8.58 -8.17
C THR A 381 -27.05 -8.16 -7.15
N VAL A 382 -26.46 -9.14 -6.46
CA VAL A 382 -25.42 -8.89 -5.45
C VAL A 382 -24.09 -9.44 -5.95
N ILE A 383 -23.11 -8.54 -6.03
CA ILE A 383 -21.71 -8.86 -6.32
C ILE A 383 -20.82 -8.57 -5.12
N ARG A 384 -19.54 -8.82 -5.25
CA ARG A 384 -18.52 -8.54 -4.22
C ARG A 384 -17.41 -7.68 -4.80
N LEU A 385 -17.16 -6.55 -4.16
CA LEU A 385 -16.21 -5.54 -4.62
C LEU A 385 -15.18 -5.26 -3.53
N LEU A 386 -13.93 -5.15 -3.93
CA LEU A 386 -12.86 -4.52 -3.13
C LEU A 386 -12.74 -3.07 -3.58
N PRO A 387 -12.56 -2.13 -2.65
CA PRO A 387 -12.35 -0.75 -3.03
C PRO A 387 -11.00 -0.56 -3.72
N ASP A 388 -11.03 -0.03 -4.94
CA ASP A 388 -9.82 0.38 -5.67
C ASP A 388 -9.26 1.69 -5.11
N TYR A 389 -10.14 2.51 -4.50
CA TYR A 389 -9.76 3.80 -3.96
C TYR A 389 -10.65 4.19 -2.79
N ILE A 390 -10.05 4.72 -1.72
CA ILE A 390 -10.77 5.32 -0.59
C ILE A 390 -10.10 6.66 -0.26
N SER A 391 -10.86 7.75 -0.27
CA SER A 391 -10.37 9.05 0.14
C SER A 391 -11.50 9.93 0.68
N GLY A 392 -11.31 10.48 1.87
CA GLY A 392 -12.30 11.32 2.52
C GLY A 392 -13.66 10.63 2.65
N ASN A 393 -14.66 11.19 1.97
CA ASN A 393 -16.02 10.64 1.91
C ASN A 393 -16.31 9.87 0.61
N LYS A 394 -15.32 9.53 -0.18
CA LYS A 394 -15.47 8.81 -1.45
C LYS A 394 -14.82 7.44 -1.42
N ILE A 395 -15.49 6.47 -2.00
CA ILE A 395 -14.97 5.16 -2.32
C ILE A 395 -15.21 4.91 -3.81
N ALA A 396 -14.22 4.41 -4.51
CA ALA A 396 -14.37 4.06 -5.91
C ALA A 396 -13.99 2.61 -6.20
N PHE A 397 -14.62 2.06 -7.23
CA PHE A 397 -14.48 0.67 -7.64
C PHE A 397 -14.47 0.59 -9.16
N PHE A 398 -13.69 -0.33 -9.70
CA PHE A 398 -13.87 -0.79 -11.06
C PHE A 398 -14.77 -2.03 -11.07
N ILE A 399 -15.88 -1.96 -11.80
CA ILE A 399 -16.76 -3.10 -12.03
C ILE A 399 -16.49 -3.61 -13.45
N PRO A 400 -16.08 -4.87 -13.63
CA PRO A 400 -15.94 -5.46 -14.95
C PRO A 400 -17.19 -5.28 -15.80
N ALA A 401 -17.02 -5.02 -17.09
CA ALA A 401 -18.15 -4.74 -17.99
C ALA A 401 -19.15 -5.90 -18.06
N ASP A 402 -18.65 -7.14 -18.07
CA ASP A 402 -19.47 -8.37 -18.07
C ASP A 402 -20.31 -8.50 -16.77
N GLU A 403 -19.79 -8.09 -15.63
CA GLU A 403 -20.50 -8.09 -14.35
C GLU A 403 -21.52 -6.95 -14.24
N ALA A 404 -21.31 -5.82 -14.95
CA ALA A 404 -22.18 -4.65 -14.92
C ALA A 404 -23.31 -4.69 -15.98
N MET A 405 -23.21 -5.61 -16.95
CA MET A 405 -24.09 -5.70 -18.11
C MET A 405 -25.55 -6.03 -17.71
N GLY A 406 -26.47 -5.11 -18.03
CA GLY A 406 -27.89 -5.25 -17.66
C GLY A 406 -28.23 -4.88 -16.22
N GLU A 407 -27.24 -4.55 -15.38
CA GLU A 407 -27.43 -4.30 -13.96
C GLU A 407 -27.70 -2.82 -13.64
N ILE A 408 -27.32 -1.90 -14.54
CA ILE A 408 -27.41 -0.46 -14.35
C ILE A 408 -28.47 0.11 -15.30
N PRO A 409 -29.61 0.61 -14.79
CA PRO A 409 -30.69 1.14 -15.62
C PRO A 409 -30.24 2.28 -16.53
N GLY A 410 -30.59 2.19 -17.79
CA GLY A 410 -30.31 3.24 -18.79
C GLY A 410 -28.86 3.25 -19.33
N VAL A 411 -28.00 2.39 -18.84
CA VAL A 411 -26.62 2.24 -19.32
C VAL A 411 -26.52 1.02 -20.23
N LYS A 412 -26.03 1.22 -21.46
CA LYS A 412 -25.75 0.13 -22.39
C LYS A 412 -24.29 -0.24 -22.26
N ILE A 413 -24.03 -1.48 -21.85
CA ILE A 413 -22.70 -2.01 -21.62
C ILE A 413 -22.56 -3.29 -22.44
N ARG A 414 -21.43 -3.46 -23.10
CA ARG A 414 -21.03 -4.70 -23.81
C ARG A 414 -19.91 -5.38 -23.04
N GLU A 415 -19.75 -6.67 -23.22
CA GLU A 415 -18.74 -7.47 -22.56
C GLU A 415 -17.30 -6.98 -22.83
N ASP A 416 -17.07 -6.38 -24.00
CA ASP A 416 -15.78 -5.88 -24.47
C ASP A 416 -15.54 -4.38 -24.18
N ASP A 417 -16.46 -3.72 -23.51
CA ASP A 417 -16.30 -2.32 -23.07
C ASP A 417 -15.29 -2.21 -21.90
N ASN A 418 -14.84 -0.98 -21.64
CA ASN A 418 -14.05 -0.68 -20.44
C ASN A 418 -14.86 -1.02 -19.16
N PRO A 419 -14.20 -1.30 -18.04
CA PRO A 419 -14.88 -1.44 -16.76
C PRO A 419 -15.64 -0.15 -16.41
N ILE A 420 -16.71 -0.31 -15.65
CA ILE A 420 -17.48 0.83 -15.12
C ILE A 420 -16.74 1.35 -13.89
N LEU A 421 -16.41 2.63 -13.90
CA LEU A 421 -15.96 3.32 -12.69
C LEU A 421 -17.20 3.67 -11.85
N MET A 422 -17.34 3.03 -10.70
CA MET A 422 -18.38 3.34 -9.73
C MET A 422 -17.79 4.18 -8.61
N VAL A 423 -18.37 5.35 -8.37
CA VAL A 423 -18.01 6.24 -7.27
C VAL A 423 -19.15 6.31 -6.27
N MET A 424 -18.83 6.03 -5.02
CA MET A 424 -19.75 6.14 -3.88
C MET A 424 -19.37 7.33 -3.02
N GLU A 425 -20.31 8.21 -2.75
CA GLU A 425 -20.21 9.26 -1.73
C GLU A 425 -20.84 8.74 -0.42
N LEU A 426 -20.13 8.87 0.69
CA LEU A 426 -20.50 8.34 2.00
C LEU A 426 -21.25 9.37 2.86
#